data_14669581cc6fc72551bb17457f81f108
#
_entry.id   14669581cc6fc72551bb17457f81f108
#
_cell.length_a   1.000
_cell.length_b   1.000
_cell.length_c   1.000
_cell.angle_alpha   90.00
_cell.angle_beta   90.00
_cell.angle_gamma   90.00
#
_symmetry.space_group_name_H-M   'P 1'
#
loop_
_entity.id
_entity.type
_entity.pdbx_description
1 polymer ?
#
loop_
_entity_poly.entity_id
_entity_poly.type
_entity_poly.pdbx_seq_one_letter_code
_entity_poly.pdbx_strand_id
1 'polypeptide(L)'
;GLMASMTILPLNLTHSMVPPTPGILAVSVLLGADLGLVILWGIICSLIAYLITWFLMRGWAAKDYYPPKPEYIEGVEEAKSNDYRDLLIQEEGLPNVLAAMSPILLPVILIALASFADMTMAEGDPVRTFLDIIGARNIAMFIGVVCGWLLAVSHKDKTLANYNQTSGKSEKSLFQMMFNGWVGEALEVALIPLIVTGFGGGFAQIIK
;
A
#
# COMPACT_ATOMS: atom_id res chain seq x y z
N GLY A 1 9.37 6.56 21.91
CA GLY A 1 10.49 5.71 21.56
C GLY A 1 10.09 4.33 21.08
N LEU A 2 9.86 3.35 21.98
CA LEU A 2 9.67 1.95 21.61
C LEU A 2 8.51 1.70 20.63
N MET A 3 7.34 2.25 20.88
CA MET A 3 6.17 2.08 19.99
C MET A 3 6.42 2.60 18.59
N ALA A 4 7.01 3.79 18.46
CA ALA A 4 7.35 4.34 17.14
C ALA A 4 8.37 3.46 16.41
N SER A 5 9.42 3.00 17.10
CA SER A 5 10.43 2.12 16.51
C SER A 5 9.83 0.79 16.07
N MET A 6 8.93 0.20 16.88
CA MET A 6 8.25 -1.07 16.56
C MET A 6 7.27 -0.93 15.39
N THR A 7 6.76 0.25 15.11
CA THR A 7 5.89 0.50 13.96
C THR A 7 6.69 0.82 12.70
N ILE A 8 7.70 1.69 12.80
CA ILE A 8 8.49 2.17 11.66
C ILE A 8 9.39 1.08 11.10
N LEU A 9 10.00 0.25 11.94
CA LEU A 9 10.95 -0.78 11.51
C LEU A 9 10.35 -1.82 10.57
N PRO A 10 9.26 -2.53 10.93
CA PRO A 10 8.67 -3.52 10.02
C PRO A 10 8.13 -2.88 8.75
N LEU A 11 7.56 -1.67 8.87
CA LEU A 11 7.04 -0.94 7.72
C LEU A 11 8.16 -0.61 6.73
N ASN A 12 9.31 -0.15 7.21
CA ASN A 12 10.46 0.19 6.38
C ASN A 12 11.15 -1.05 5.79
N LEU A 13 11.28 -2.13 6.56
CA LEU A 13 11.85 -3.39 6.09
C LEU A 13 10.99 -4.02 4.98
N THR A 14 9.69 -4.11 5.17
CA THR A 14 8.79 -4.64 4.15
C THR A 14 8.75 -3.75 2.92
N HIS A 15 8.72 -2.42 3.10
CA HIS A 15 8.79 -1.47 2.00
C HIS A 15 10.08 -1.60 1.18
N SER A 16 11.19 -1.91 1.82
CA SER A 16 12.50 -1.99 1.16
C SER A 16 12.81 -3.36 0.55
N MET A 17 12.16 -4.44 0.99
CA MET A 17 12.49 -5.82 0.63
C MET A 17 11.37 -6.56 -0.11
N VAL A 18 10.13 -6.06 -0.04
CA VAL A 18 8.97 -6.77 -0.60
C VAL A 18 8.33 -5.95 -1.72
N PRO A 19 8.16 -6.51 -2.94
CA PRO A 19 7.32 -5.89 -3.96
C PRO A 19 5.91 -5.59 -3.41
N PRO A 20 5.20 -4.59 -3.92
CA PRO A 20 5.34 -3.95 -5.25
C PRO A 20 6.12 -2.61 -5.26
N THR A 21 7.06 -2.40 -4.38
CA THR A 21 7.82 -1.14 -4.39
C THR A 21 8.64 -0.95 -5.67
N PRO A 22 8.73 0.27 -6.22
CA PRO A 22 9.36 0.52 -7.51
C PRO A 22 10.82 0.07 -7.59
N GLY A 23 11.58 0.22 -6.49
CA GLY A 23 12.99 -0.16 -6.43
C GLY A 23 13.20 -1.66 -6.61
N ILE A 24 12.51 -2.47 -5.81
CA ILE A 24 12.60 -3.94 -5.87
C ILE A 24 12.10 -4.46 -7.22
N LEU A 25 11.03 -3.86 -7.74
CA LEU A 25 10.51 -4.23 -9.05
C LEU A 25 11.53 -3.95 -10.17
N ALA A 26 12.17 -2.79 -10.17
CA ALA A 26 13.19 -2.46 -11.14
C ALA A 26 14.38 -3.43 -11.06
N VAL A 27 14.85 -3.74 -9.85
CA VAL A 27 15.95 -4.69 -9.64
C VAL A 27 15.55 -6.10 -10.08
N SER A 28 14.35 -6.59 -9.72
CA SER A 28 13.90 -7.93 -10.13
C SER A 28 13.81 -8.06 -11.67
N VAL A 29 13.35 -7.03 -12.35
CA VAL A 29 13.30 -7.01 -13.82
C VAL A 29 14.71 -6.98 -14.42
N LEU A 30 15.63 -6.16 -13.89
CA LEU A 30 17.00 -6.06 -14.37
C LEU A 30 17.77 -7.38 -14.19
N LEU A 31 17.50 -8.12 -13.12
CA LEU A 31 18.14 -9.41 -12.83
C LEU A 31 17.40 -10.59 -13.49
N GLY A 32 16.26 -10.37 -14.13
CA GLY A 32 15.43 -11.45 -14.67
C GLY A 32 14.91 -12.39 -13.58
N ALA A 33 14.74 -11.88 -12.34
CA ALA A 33 14.32 -12.68 -11.20
C ALA A 33 12.81 -12.92 -11.22
N ASP A 34 12.39 -14.12 -10.81
CA ASP A 34 10.98 -14.45 -10.61
C ASP A 34 10.40 -13.59 -9.47
N LEU A 35 9.33 -12.86 -9.77
CA LEU A 35 8.73 -11.92 -8.84
C LEU A 35 8.12 -12.60 -7.62
N GLY A 36 7.57 -13.81 -7.78
CA GLY A 36 7.02 -14.59 -6.67
C GLY A 36 8.09 -15.04 -5.69
N LEU A 37 9.23 -15.49 -6.21
CA LEU A 37 10.38 -15.81 -5.38
C LEU A 37 10.94 -14.58 -4.67
N VAL A 38 10.98 -13.43 -5.34
CA VAL A 38 11.40 -12.16 -4.73
C VAL A 38 10.45 -11.76 -3.60
N ILE A 39 9.14 -11.90 -3.78
CA ILE A 39 8.15 -11.66 -2.72
C ILE A 39 8.37 -12.62 -1.55
N LEU A 40 8.45 -13.92 -1.82
CA LEU A 40 8.59 -14.95 -0.79
C LEU A 40 9.87 -14.73 0.04
N TRP A 41 11.01 -14.59 -0.62
CA TRP A 41 12.28 -14.35 0.07
C TRP A 41 12.33 -12.97 0.73
N GLY A 42 11.73 -11.96 0.12
CA GLY A 42 11.59 -10.61 0.69
C GLY A 42 10.84 -10.63 2.01
N ILE A 43 9.73 -11.37 2.11
CA ILE A 43 8.96 -11.53 3.34
C ILE A 43 9.79 -12.27 4.41
N ILE A 44 10.42 -13.38 4.04
CA ILE A 44 11.25 -14.17 4.98
C ILE A 44 12.40 -13.32 5.51
N CYS A 45 13.15 -12.66 4.64
CA CYS A 45 14.28 -11.82 5.03
C CYS A 45 13.85 -10.62 5.87
N SER A 46 12.75 -9.96 5.52
CA SER A 46 12.22 -8.83 6.28
C SER A 46 11.76 -9.25 7.67
N LEU A 47 11.14 -10.43 7.81
CA LEU A 47 10.72 -10.99 9.10
C LEU A 47 11.92 -11.29 9.98
N ILE A 48 12.95 -11.96 9.45
CA ILE A 48 14.18 -12.28 10.18
C ILE A 48 14.88 -10.97 10.61
N ALA A 49 15.04 -10.02 9.69
CA ALA A 49 15.65 -8.73 9.98
C ALA A 49 14.86 -7.96 11.04
N TYR A 50 13.51 -7.98 10.97
CA TYR A 50 12.66 -7.39 11.99
C TYR A 50 12.85 -8.02 13.36
N LEU A 51 12.86 -9.36 13.46
CA LEU A 51 13.03 -10.07 14.72
C LEU A 51 14.40 -9.76 15.36
N ILE A 52 15.47 -9.77 14.57
CA ILE A 52 16.81 -9.43 15.03
C ILE A 52 16.84 -7.98 15.54
N THR A 53 16.33 -7.06 14.76
CA THR A 53 16.32 -5.63 15.11
C THR A 53 15.43 -5.38 16.33
N TRP A 54 14.27 -6.01 16.40
CA TRP A 54 13.39 -5.94 17.57
C TRP A 54 14.09 -6.40 18.86
N PHE A 55 14.81 -7.52 18.77
CA PHE A 55 15.54 -8.06 19.93
C PHE A 55 16.65 -7.13 20.39
N LEU A 56 17.41 -6.56 19.46
CA LEU A 56 18.50 -5.64 19.76
C LEU A 56 17.98 -4.28 20.29
N MET A 57 16.94 -3.75 19.68
CA MET A 57 16.48 -2.38 19.98
C MET A 57 15.49 -2.30 21.14
N ARG A 58 14.80 -3.38 21.50
CA ARG A 58 13.79 -3.33 22.57
C ARG A 58 14.34 -2.79 23.89
N GLY A 59 15.59 -3.18 24.25
CA GLY A 59 16.23 -2.75 25.48
C GLY A 59 16.75 -1.30 25.43
N TRP A 60 17.17 -0.87 24.27
CA TRP A 60 17.66 0.49 24.06
C TRP A 60 16.50 1.49 23.90
N ALA A 61 15.54 1.20 23.03
CA ALA A 61 14.39 2.05 22.76
C ALA A 61 13.43 2.21 23.96
N ALA A 62 13.45 1.25 24.91
CA ALA A 62 12.66 1.34 26.14
C ALA A 62 13.24 2.33 27.16
N LYS A 63 14.54 2.66 27.06
CA LYS A 63 15.21 3.60 27.99
C LYS A 63 14.90 5.06 27.69
N ASP A 64 14.65 5.40 26.42
CA ASP A 64 14.42 6.76 25.99
C ASP A 64 12.92 7.01 25.81
N TYR A 65 12.31 7.65 26.78
CA TYR A 65 10.94 8.12 26.69
C TYR A 65 10.92 9.55 26.11
N TYR A 66 10.48 9.67 24.88
CA TYR A 66 10.19 10.96 24.25
C TYR A 66 8.69 11.23 24.38
N PRO A 67 8.26 12.17 25.25
CA PRO A 67 6.87 12.58 25.28
C PRO A 67 6.49 13.20 23.93
N PRO A 68 5.27 12.95 23.43
CA PRO A 68 4.80 13.65 22.25
C PRO A 68 4.76 15.16 22.52
N LYS A 69 5.05 15.96 21.50
CA LYS A 69 4.99 17.41 21.64
C LYS A 69 3.56 17.85 22.01
N PRO A 70 3.39 18.90 22.86
CA PRO A 70 2.08 19.37 23.29
C PRO A 70 1.11 19.64 22.13
N GLU A 71 1.61 20.23 21.05
CA GLU A 71 0.84 20.51 19.82
C GLU A 71 0.19 19.28 19.17
N TYR A 72 0.77 18.08 19.37
CA TYR A 72 0.18 16.82 18.89
C TYR A 72 -0.78 16.21 19.93
N ILE A 73 -0.68 16.60 21.21
CA ILE A 73 -1.56 16.12 22.28
C ILE A 73 -2.87 16.91 22.26
N GLU A 74 -2.79 18.23 22.07
CA GLU A 74 -3.97 19.11 22.00
C GLU A 74 -4.90 18.68 20.86
N GLY A 75 -4.38 18.44 19.65
CA GLY A 75 -5.17 17.92 18.54
C GLY A 75 -5.74 16.52 18.76
N VAL A 76 -5.07 15.69 19.58
CA VAL A 76 -5.54 14.32 19.91
C VAL A 76 -6.56 14.34 21.07
N GLU A 77 -6.48 15.30 21.98
CA GLU A 77 -7.48 15.44 23.07
C GLU A 77 -8.79 16.01 22.54
N GLU A 78 -8.78 16.95 21.62
CA GLU A 78 -9.98 17.39 20.90
C GLU A 78 -10.59 16.27 20.05
N ALA A 79 -9.77 15.49 19.35
CA ALA A 79 -10.22 14.32 18.60
C ALA A 79 -10.75 13.20 19.51
N LYS A 80 -10.18 13.00 20.72
CA LYS A 80 -10.60 11.93 21.64
C LYS A 80 -11.95 12.16 22.28
N SER A 81 -12.38 13.41 22.46
CA SER A 81 -13.62 13.65 23.23
C SER A 81 -14.90 13.46 22.44
N ASN A 82 -14.89 13.73 21.13
CA ASN A 82 -16.12 13.70 20.32
C ASN A 82 -16.05 12.78 19.11
N ASP A 83 -14.88 12.61 18.51
CA ASP A 83 -14.72 12.03 17.17
C ASP A 83 -14.68 10.48 17.17
N TYR A 84 -14.06 9.85 18.17
CA TYR A 84 -13.98 8.38 18.24
C TYR A 84 -15.34 7.72 18.54
N ARG A 85 -16.19 8.35 19.35
CA ARG A 85 -17.53 7.85 19.61
C ARG A 85 -18.47 8.10 18.43
N ASP A 86 -18.33 9.25 17.79
CA ASP A 86 -19.12 9.60 16.60
C ASP A 86 -18.71 8.78 15.38
N LEU A 87 -17.41 8.45 15.26
CA LEU A 87 -16.92 7.49 14.26
C LEU A 87 -17.43 6.07 14.51
N LEU A 88 -17.50 5.63 15.77
CA LEU A 88 -18.06 4.33 16.13
C LEU A 88 -19.60 4.26 15.98
N ILE A 89 -20.29 5.39 16.11
CA ILE A 89 -21.74 5.49 15.89
C ILE A 89 -22.09 5.51 14.39
N GLN A 90 -21.16 5.87 13.53
CA GLN A 90 -21.33 5.83 12.07
C GLN A 90 -21.06 4.44 11.45
N GLU A 91 -20.96 3.37 12.25
CA GLU A 91 -20.74 2.00 11.74
C GLU A 91 -21.92 1.43 10.93
N GLU A 92 -23.10 2.03 10.99
CA GLU A 92 -24.23 1.62 10.17
C GLU A 92 -23.95 1.89 8.67
N GLY A 93 -23.80 0.80 7.92
CA GLY A 93 -23.62 0.80 6.46
C GLY A 93 -22.19 1.02 5.97
N LEU A 94 -21.19 0.70 6.76
CA LEU A 94 -19.82 0.51 6.27
C LEU A 94 -19.71 -0.80 5.47
N PRO A 95 -18.83 -0.87 4.47
CA PRO A 95 -18.58 -2.11 3.76
C PRO A 95 -17.99 -3.16 4.70
N ASN A 96 -18.30 -4.44 4.46
CA ASN A 96 -17.67 -5.53 5.18
C ASN A 96 -16.12 -5.41 5.08
N VAL A 97 -15.42 -5.78 6.15
CA VAL A 97 -13.95 -5.70 6.24
C VAL A 97 -13.27 -6.35 5.04
N LEU A 98 -13.74 -7.52 4.58
CA LEU A 98 -13.21 -8.17 3.40
C LEU A 98 -13.44 -7.35 2.12
N ALA A 99 -14.59 -6.73 1.98
CA ALA A 99 -14.86 -5.85 0.85
C ALA A 99 -13.99 -4.58 0.91
N ALA A 100 -13.79 -4.00 2.08
CA ALA A 100 -12.94 -2.84 2.27
C ALA A 100 -11.47 -3.14 1.96
N MET A 101 -10.99 -4.33 2.28
CA MET A 101 -9.61 -4.76 2.01
C MET A 101 -9.41 -5.29 0.59
N SER A 102 -10.46 -5.62 -0.14
CA SER A 102 -10.37 -6.26 -1.46
C SER A 102 -9.54 -5.49 -2.49
N PRO A 103 -9.58 -4.15 -2.58
CA PRO A 103 -8.75 -3.40 -3.53
C PRO A 103 -7.24 -3.59 -3.32
N ILE A 104 -6.83 -3.88 -2.09
CA ILE A 104 -5.43 -4.09 -1.72
C ILE A 104 -5.06 -5.57 -1.83
N LEU A 105 -5.89 -6.45 -1.28
CA LEU A 105 -5.60 -7.88 -1.24
C LEU A 105 -5.69 -8.55 -2.60
N LEU A 106 -6.66 -8.13 -3.43
CA LEU A 106 -6.90 -8.76 -4.73
C LEU A 106 -5.68 -8.71 -5.67
N PRO A 107 -5.04 -7.55 -5.89
CA PRO A 107 -3.80 -7.49 -6.68
C PRO A 107 -2.69 -8.40 -6.12
N VAL A 108 -2.49 -8.40 -4.82
CA VAL A 108 -1.45 -9.23 -4.19
C VAL A 108 -1.71 -10.71 -4.40
N ILE A 109 -2.95 -11.15 -4.23
CA ILE A 109 -3.36 -12.54 -4.45
C ILE A 109 -3.19 -12.93 -5.92
N LEU A 110 -3.60 -12.08 -6.86
CA LEU A 110 -3.48 -12.36 -8.29
C LEU A 110 -2.02 -12.51 -8.72
N ILE A 111 -1.14 -11.62 -8.27
CA ILE A 111 0.30 -11.69 -8.56
C ILE A 111 0.90 -12.97 -7.94
N ALA A 112 0.55 -13.30 -6.70
CA ALA A 112 1.04 -14.50 -6.03
C ALA A 112 0.57 -15.79 -6.73
N LEU A 113 -0.69 -15.84 -7.18
CA LEU A 113 -1.24 -16.98 -7.92
C LEU A 113 -0.56 -17.16 -9.29
N ALA A 114 -0.30 -16.08 -10.02
CA ALA A 114 0.45 -16.14 -11.27
C ALA A 114 1.86 -16.70 -11.06
N SER A 115 2.58 -16.15 -10.07
CA SER A 115 3.92 -16.63 -9.74
C SER A 115 3.92 -18.09 -9.29
N PHE A 116 2.91 -18.53 -8.54
CA PHE A 116 2.78 -19.93 -8.16
C PHE A 116 2.49 -20.84 -9.38
N ALA A 117 1.66 -20.38 -10.30
CA ALA A 117 1.38 -21.10 -11.54
C ALA A 117 2.64 -21.24 -12.42
N ASP A 118 3.44 -20.19 -12.52
CA ASP A 118 4.73 -20.20 -13.21
C ASP A 118 5.70 -21.26 -12.67
N MET A 119 5.70 -21.48 -11.37
CA MET A 119 6.57 -22.45 -10.72
C MET A 119 6.08 -23.91 -10.84
N THR A 120 4.76 -24.11 -10.96
CA THR A 120 4.15 -25.46 -10.82
C THR A 120 3.53 -26.01 -12.09
N MET A 121 3.18 -25.15 -13.04
CA MET A 121 2.49 -25.53 -14.27
C MET A 121 3.41 -25.46 -15.48
N ALA A 122 3.17 -26.35 -16.46
CA ALA A 122 3.94 -26.38 -17.70
C ALA A 122 3.67 -25.15 -18.58
N GLU A 123 4.67 -24.75 -19.37
CA GLU A 123 4.49 -23.72 -20.40
C GLU A 123 3.42 -24.13 -21.41
N GLY A 124 2.48 -23.21 -21.70
CA GLY A 124 1.38 -23.47 -22.62
C GLY A 124 0.12 -24.05 -21.98
N ASP A 125 0.10 -24.28 -20.66
CA ASP A 125 -1.14 -24.62 -19.95
C ASP A 125 -2.13 -23.43 -20.01
N PRO A 126 -3.39 -23.65 -20.40
CA PRO A 126 -4.39 -22.59 -20.50
C PRO A 126 -4.64 -21.87 -19.17
N VAL A 127 -4.57 -22.59 -18.04
CA VAL A 127 -4.78 -22.02 -16.71
C VAL A 127 -3.60 -21.14 -16.32
N ARG A 128 -2.36 -21.59 -16.58
CA ARG A 128 -1.16 -20.78 -16.39
C ARG A 128 -1.23 -19.49 -17.21
N THR A 129 -1.52 -19.61 -18.51
CA THR A 129 -1.62 -18.45 -19.41
C THR A 129 -2.68 -17.44 -18.93
N PHE A 130 -3.82 -17.92 -18.45
CA PHE A 130 -4.86 -17.06 -17.90
C PHE A 130 -4.40 -16.35 -16.62
N LEU A 131 -3.76 -17.09 -15.69
CA LEU A 131 -3.23 -16.52 -14.44
C LEU A 131 -2.10 -15.52 -14.71
N ASP A 132 -1.24 -15.77 -15.68
CA ASP A 132 -0.18 -14.87 -16.11
C ASP A 132 -0.74 -13.53 -16.61
N ILE A 133 -1.84 -13.57 -17.36
CA ILE A 133 -2.49 -12.35 -17.85
C ILE A 133 -3.10 -11.55 -16.70
N ILE A 134 -3.95 -12.17 -15.87
CA ILE A 134 -4.65 -11.43 -14.79
C ILE A 134 -3.73 -11.07 -13.63
N GLY A 135 -2.70 -11.87 -13.40
CA GLY A 135 -1.67 -11.63 -12.38
C GLY A 135 -0.52 -10.77 -12.88
N ALA A 136 -0.49 -10.42 -14.17
CA ALA A 136 0.43 -9.42 -14.67
C ALA A 136 0.27 -8.13 -13.85
N ARG A 137 1.38 -7.62 -13.29
CA ARG A 137 1.41 -6.52 -12.31
C ARG A 137 0.48 -5.37 -12.67
N ASN A 138 0.57 -4.88 -13.90
CA ASN A 138 -0.23 -3.73 -14.34
C ASN A 138 -1.73 -4.05 -14.37
N ILE A 139 -2.08 -5.27 -14.79
CA ILE A 139 -3.46 -5.74 -14.88
C ILE A 139 -4.02 -5.98 -13.46
N ALA A 140 -3.27 -6.66 -12.61
CA ALA A 140 -3.67 -6.91 -11.23
C ALA A 140 -3.89 -5.60 -10.44
N MET A 141 -2.97 -4.62 -10.58
CA MET A 141 -3.13 -3.31 -9.97
C MET A 141 -4.35 -2.55 -10.52
N PHE A 142 -4.59 -2.62 -11.82
CA PHE A 142 -5.76 -2.02 -12.44
C PHE A 142 -7.06 -2.65 -11.94
N ILE A 143 -7.11 -3.98 -11.79
CA ILE A 143 -8.24 -4.70 -11.18
C ILE A 143 -8.48 -4.20 -9.74
N GLY A 144 -7.44 -3.99 -8.96
CA GLY A 144 -7.53 -3.41 -7.61
C GLY A 144 -8.15 -2.01 -7.62
N VAL A 145 -7.72 -1.14 -8.53
CA VAL A 145 -8.28 0.21 -8.69
C VAL A 145 -9.77 0.14 -9.08
N VAL A 146 -10.13 -0.73 -10.02
CA VAL A 146 -11.53 -0.92 -10.43
C VAL A 146 -12.37 -1.44 -9.26
N CYS A 147 -11.84 -2.39 -8.48
CA CYS A 147 -12.52 -2.90 -7.28
C CYS A 147 -12.76 -1.79 -6.24
N GLY A 148 -11.77 -0.96 -5.97
CA GLY A 148 -11.91 0.20 -5.08
C GLY A 148 -12.92 1.22 -5.59
N TRP A 149 -12.94 1.45 -6.90
CA TRP A 149 -13.92 2.31 -7.53
C TRP A 149 -15.34 1.78 -7.40
N LEU A 150 -15.56 0.49 -7.67
CA LEU A 150 -16.87 -0.16 -7.50
C LEU A 150 -17.35 -0.09 -6.05
N LEU A 151 -16.44 -0.26 -5.09
CA LEU A 151 -16.74 -0.11 -3.67
C LEU A 151 -17.17 1.33 -3.34
N ALA A 152 -16.47 2.32 -3.86
CA ALA A 152 -16.80 3.73 -3.68
C ALA A 152 -18.17 4.09 -4.30
N VAL A 153 -18.48 3.57 -5.49
CA VAL A 153 -19.78 3.75 -6.16
C VAL A 153 -20.91 3.09 -5.36
N SER A 154 -20.66 1.90 -4.81
CA SER A 154 -21.64 1.19 -3.98
C SER A 154 -22.00 1.96 -2.70
N HIS A 155 -21.08 2.77 -2.17
CA HIS A 155 -21.25 3.57 -0.95
C HIS A 155 -21.11 5.07 -1.21
N LYS A 156 -21.57 5.53 -2.39
CA LYS A 156 -21.33 6.87 -2.93
C LYS A 156 -21.58 8.02 -1.96
N ASP A 157 -22.73 7.98 -1.24
CA ASP A 157 -23.16 9.11 -0.41
C ASP A 157 -22.25 9.26 0.83
N LYS A 158 -21.84 8.13 1.42
CA LYS A 158 -20.90 8.11 2.55
C LYS A 158 -19.49 8.46 2.13
N THR A 159 -19.05 7.92 0.97
CA THR A 159 -17.72 8.22 0.42
C THR A 159 -17.57 9.70 0.11
N LEU A 160 -18.60 10.31 -0.51
CA LEU A 160 -18.60 11.73 -0.83
C LEU A 160 -18.66 12.61 0.42
N ALA A 161 -19.51 12.26 1.38
CA ALA A 161 -19.64 12.98 2.65
C ALA A 161 -18.32 12.96 3.44
N ASN A 162 -17.70 11.77 3.57
CA ASN A 162 -16.43 11.60 4.26
C ASN A 162 -15.29 12.37 3.57
N TYR A 163 -15.20 12.29 2.24
CA TYR A 163 -14.20 13.02 1.49
C TYR A 163 -14.35 14.54 1.68
N ASN A 164 -15.55 15.08 1.56
CA ASN A 164 -15.82 16.51 1.74
C ASN A 164 -15.46 16.98 3.17
N GLN A 165 -15.77 16.16 4.17
CA GLN A 165 -15.45 16.47 5.57
C GLN A 165 -13.92 16.47 5.81
N THR A 166 -13.21 15.46 5.26
CA THR A 166 -11.77 15.30 5.49
C THR A 166 -10.93 16.27 4.67
N SER A 167 -11.32 16.52 3.41
CA SER A 167 -10.56 17.38 2.49
C SER A 167 -10.89 18.87 2.62
N GLY A 168 -11.97 19.22 3.35
CA GLY A 168 -12.48 20.59 3.40
C GLY A 168 -13.02 21.11 2.06
N LYS A 169 -13.18 20.22 1.05
CA LYS A 169 -13.71 20.52 -0.28
C LYS A 169 -15.21 20.21 -0.29
N SER A 170 -15.93 20.82 -1.23
CA SER A 170 -17.37 20.59 -1.40
C SER A 170 -17.64 20.03 -2.79
N GLU A 171 -17.18 18.80 -3.03
CA GLU A 171 -17.45 18.10 -4.28
C GLU A 171 -18.91 17.61 -4.33
N LYS A 172 -19.56 17.82 -5.47
CA LYS A 172 -20.99 17.51 -5.65
C LYS A 172 -21.24 16.14 -6.28
N SER A 173 -20.23 15.55 -6.88
CA SER A 173 -20.37 14.24 -7.51
C SER A 173 -19.13 13.37 -7.26
N LEU A 174 -19.34 12.04 -7.21
CA LEU A 174 -18.27 11.06 -7.13
C LEU A 174 -17.23 11.21 -8.24
N PHE A 175 -17.67 11.53 -9.45
CA PHE A 175 -16.78 11.71 -10.60
C PHE A 175 -15.83 12.90 -10.39
N GLN A 176 -16.36 14.03 -9.92
CA GLN A 176 -15.52 15.20 -9.59
C GLN A 176 -14.55 14.89 -8.45
N MET A 177 -15.03 14.25 -7.39
CA MET A 177 -14.19 13.81 -6.29
C MET A 177 -13.05 12.89 -6.75
N MET A 178 -13.35 11.91 -7.62
CA MET A 178 -12.33 11.00 -8.13
C MET A 178 -11.27 11.71 -8.97
N PHE A 179 -11.67 12.53 -9.91
CA PHE A 179 -10.72 13.19 -10.83
C PHE A 179 -9.98 14.37 -10.19
N ASN A 180 -10.68 15.22 -9.46
CA ASN A 180 -10.07 16.41 -8.84
C ASN A 180 -9.40 16.07 -7.48
N GLY A 181 -9.87 15.02 -6.80
CA GLY A 181 -9.32 14.56 -5.54
C GLY A 181 -8.34 13.42 -5.74
N TRP A 182 -8.85 12.21 -5.78
CA TRP A 182 -8.01 10.99 -5.72
C TRP A 182 -6.98 10.87 -6.84
N VAL A 183 -7.37 11.15 -8.10
CA VAL A 183 -6.42 11.10 -9.23
C VAL A 183 -5.40 12.23 -9.11
N GLY A 184 -5.83 13.43 -8.73
CA GLY A 184 -4.93 14.56 -8.51
C GLY A 184 -3.92 14.29 -7.41
N GLU A 185 -4.38 13.83 -6.25
CA GLU A 185 -3.54 13.48 -5.10
C GLU A 185 -2.61 12.30 -5.42
N ALA A 186 -3.10 11.28 -6.13
CA ALA A 186 -2.28 10.15 -6.57
C ALA A 186 -1.18 10.57 -7.55
N LEU A 187 -1.47 11.48 -8.48
CA LEU A 187 -0.48 12.03 -9.40
C LEU A 187 0.58 12.86 -8.66
N GLU A 188 0.17 13.66 -7.70
CA GLU A 188 1.08 14.46 -6.87
C GLU A 188 2.06 13.55 -6.09
N VAL A 189 1.55 12.50 -5.46
CA VAL A 189 2.38 11.50 -4.75
C VAL A 189 3.27 10.71 -5.71
N ALA A 190 2.78 10.36 -6.92
CA ALA A 190 3.52 9.62 -7.91
C ALA A 190 4.61 10.44 -8.61
N LEU A 191 4.53 11.76 -8.58
CA LEU A 191 5.44 12.66 -9.32
C LEU A 191 6.91 12.44 -8.90
N ILE A 192 7.19 12.39 -7.60
CA ILE A 192 8.55 12.22 -7.08
C ILE A 192 9.16 10.87 -7.48
N PRO A 193 8.50 9.71 -7.27
CA PRO A 193 8.98 8.42 -7.76
C PRO A 193 9.19 8.38 -9.28
N LEU A 194 8.30 8.99 -10.06
CA LEU A 194 8.42 9.03 -11.51
C LEU A 194 9.65 9.83 -11.96
N ILE A 195 9.87 11.00 -11.36
CA ILE A 195 11.05 11.83 -11.64
C ILE A 195 12.33 11.07 -11.26
N VAL A 196 12.42 10.54 -10.06
CA VAL A 196 13.61 9.81 -9.56
C VAL A 196 13.89 8.59 -10.43
N THR A 197 12.88 7.81 -10.80
CA THR A 197 13.06 6.63 -11.66
C THR A 197 13.43 7.01 -13.08
N GLY A 198 12.81 8.06 -13.62
CA GLY A 198 13.12 8.57 -14.97
C GLY A 198 14.55 9.09 -15.08
N PHE A 199 14.97 9.94 -14.16
CA PHE A 199 16.36 10.44 -14.13
C PHE A 199 17.37 9.35 -13.83
N GLY A 200 17.07 8.43 -12.88
CA GLY A 200 17.93 7.29 -12.56
C GLY A 200 18.13 6.35 -13.76
N GLY A 201 17.04 6.05 -14.48
CA GLY A 201 17.09 5.26 -15.72
C GLY A 201 17.87 5.93 -16.84
N GLY A 202 17.67 7.24 -17.04
CA GLY A 202 18.44 8.03 -18.01
C GLY A 202 19.92 8.08 -17.66
N PHE A 203 20.26 8.29 -16.40
CA PHE A 203 21.66 8.29 -15.93
C PHE A 203 22.34 6.93 -16.12
N ALA A 204 21.65 5.84 -15.84
CA ALA A 204 22.15 4.49 -16.05
C ALA A 204 22.43 4.17 -17.52
N GLN A 205 21.69 4.76 -18.46
CA GLN A 205 21.96 4.61 -19.90
C GLN A 205 23.17 5.44 -20.39
N ILE A 206 23.47 6.55 -19.74
CA ILE A 206 24.63 7.40 -20.10
C ILE A 206 25.95 6.74 -19.65
N ILE A 207 25.91 5.95 -18.57
CA ILE A 207 27.11 5.27 -18.03
C ILE A 207 27.43 3.94 -18.76
N LYS A 208 26.47 3.36 -19.47
CA LYS A 208 26.69 2.21 -20.35
C LYS A 208 27.40 2.59 -21.65
#